data_4c147412acd4bf93964b39a1f47547f8
#
_entry.id   4c147412acd4bf93964b39a1f47547f8
#
_cell.length_a   1.000
_cell.length_b   1.000
_cell.length_c   1.000
_cell.angle_alpha   90.00
_cell.angle_beta   90.00
_cell.angle_gamma   90.00
#
_symmetry.space_group_name_H-M   'P 1'
#
loop_
_entity.id
_entity.type
_entity.pdbx_description
1 polymer ?
#
loop_
_entity_poly.entity_id
_entity_poly.type
_entity_poly.pdbx_seq_one_letter_code
_entity_poly.pdbx_strand_id
1 'polypeptide(L)'
;MKRLFLDANVLFTAAHNPNGKAALLMDLGRRGHWQIITSALALEEARRNLVRKYPGRVEALEAAVADLAVVGTSRGSPCPLQLPEKDQPIFLAAEQSGATHLLTGDIRHFGPFMNAPERTGGIAIQTVAAFLADAVDGAG
;
A
#
# COMPACT_ATOMS: atom_id res chain seq x y z
N MET A 1 -1.72 -11.79 12.41
CA MET A 1 -2.55 -10.79 11.70
C MET A 1 -1.81 -10.28 10.47
N LYS A 2 -2.50 -10.13 9.36
CA LYS A 2 -1.90 -9.58 8.15
C LYS A 2 -1.53 -8.11 8.35
N ARG A 3 -0.38 -7.73 7.81
CA ARG A 3 0.14 -6.36 7.86
C ARG A 3 0.28 -5.88 6.41
N LEU A 4 -0.57 -4.94 6.03
CA LEU A 4 -0.67 -4.48 4.65
C LEU A 4 0.05 -3.14 4.50
N PHE A 5 1.10 -3.12 3.69
CA PHE A 5 1.75 -1.85 3.32
C PHE A 5 1.07 -1.31 2.07
N LEU A 6 0.62 -0.07 2.11
CA LEU A 6 -0.08 0.55 0.98
C LEU A 6 0.84 1.51 0.24
N ASP A 7 0.98 1.30 -1.06
CA ASP A 7 1.65 2.22 -1.96
C ASP A 7 0.81 3.49 -2.15
N ALA A 8 1.43 4.55 -2.65
CA ALA A 8 0.79 5.85 -2.86
C ALA A 8 -0.46 5.78 -3.72
N ASN A 9 -0.44 4.98 -4.78
CA ASN A 9 -1.60 4.85 -5.67
C ASN A 9 -2.82 4.24 -4.98
N VAL A 10 -2.61 3.36 -4.00
CA VAL A 10 -3.71 2.77 -3.22
C VAL A 10 -4.32 3.82 -2.29
N LEU A 11 -3.47 4.60 -1.61
CA LEU A 11 -3.93 5.70 -0.75
C LEU A 11 -4.71 6.74 -1.57
N PHE A 12 -4.18 7.11 -2.72
CA PHE A 12 -4.82 8.05 -3.64
C PHE A 12 -6.20 7.55 -4.05
N THR A 13 -6.31 6.29 -4.45
CA THR A 13 -7.57 5.71 -4.90
C THR A 13 -8.59 5.63 -3.76
N ALA A 14 -8.15 5.26 -2.56
CA ALA A 14 -9.03 5.20 -1.39
C ALA A 14 -9.66 6.58 -1.08
N ALA A 15 -8.85 7.64 -1.15
CA ALA A 15 -9.33 8.99 -0.89
C ALA A 15 -10.20 9.54 -2.02
N HIS A 16 -9.83 9.22 -3.26
CA HIS A 16 -10.53 9.70 -4.44
C HIS A 16 -11.86 8.98 -4.65
N ASN A 17 -11.92 7.68 -4.38
CA ASN A 17 -13.12 6.88 -4.61
C ASN A 17 -13.59 6.21 -3.31
N PRO A 18 -14.43 6.89 -2.52
CA PRO A 18 -14.88 6.35 -1.22
C PRO A 18 -15.76 5.10 -1.33
N ASN A 19 -16.27 4.79 -2.50
CA ASN A 19 -17.09 3.62 -2.75
C ASN A 19 -16.33 2.47 -3.40
N GLY A 20 -15.02 2.62 -3.57
CA GLY A 20 -14.19 1.62 -4.22
C GLY A 20 -13.58 0.61 -3.26
N LYS A 21 -12.86 -0.34 -3.85
CA LYS A 21 -12.23 -1.44 -3.09
C LYS A 21 -11.11 -0.97 -2.17
N ALA A 22 -10.34 0.05 -2.56
CA ALA A 22 -9.28 0.58 -1.70
C ALA A 22 -9.86 1.20 -0.43
N ALA A 23 -10.96 1.95 -0.56
CA ALA A 23 -11.64 2.52 0.60
C ALA A 23 -12.23 1.43 1.50
N LEU A 24 -12.79 0.38 0.91
CA LEU A 24 -13.28 -0.78 1.65
C LEU A 24 -12.17 -1.46 2.43
N LEU A 25 -11.01 -1.67 1.79
CA LEU A 25 -9.85 -2.26 2.44
C LEU A 25 -9.44 -1.48 3.68
N MET A 26 -9.42 -0.15 3.59
CA MET A 26 -9.05 0.71 4.71
C MET A 26 -10.10 0.69 5.82
N ASP A 27 -11.37 0.64 5.46
CA ASP A 27 -12.45 0.52 6.43
C ASP A 27 -12.38 -0.79 7.20
N LEU A 28 -12.12 -1.89 6.51
CA LEU A 28 -11.93 -3.19 7.15
C LEU A 28 -10.72 -3.22 8.08
N GLY A 29 -9.66 -2.49 7.71
CA GLY A 29 -8.50 -2.31 8.59
C GLY A 29 -8.86 -1.58 9.89
N ARG A 30 -9.67 -0.53 9.80
CA ARG A 30 -10.17 0.18 10.98
C ARG A 30 -11.00 -0.71 11.88
N ARG A 31 -11.69 -1.68 11.30
CA ARG A 31 -12.52 -2.66 12.03
C ARG A 31 -11.70 -3.83 12.60
N GLY A 32 -10.40 -3.84 12.41
CA GLY A 32 -9.50 -4.81 13.01
C GLY A 32 -9.23 -6.07 12.19
N HIS A 33 -9.65 -6.12 10.93
CA HIS A 33 -9.44 -7.30 10.08
C HIS A 33 -7.96 -7.51 9.73
N TRP A 34 -7.20 -6.43 9.62
CA TRP A 34 -5.77 -6.42 9.36
C TRP A 34 -5.17 -5.10 9.80
N GLN A 35 -3.85 -5.07 9.91
CA GLN A 35 -3.13 -3.83 10.18
C GLN A 35 -2.75 -3.17 8.86
N ILE A 36 -2.87 -1.85 8.80
CA ILE A 36 -2.50 -1.08 7.61
C ILE A 36 -1.33 -0.17 7.96
N ILE A 37 -0.33 -0.21 7.11
CA ILE A 37 0.92 0.54 7.25
C ILE A 37 1.16 1.28 5.94
N THR A 38 1.73 2.46 6.02
CA THR A 38 2.27 3.15 4.85
C THR A 38 3.54 3.87 5.25
N SER A 39 4.20 4.50 4.30
CA SER A 39 5.40 5.30 4.59
C SER A 39 5.10 6.78 4.41
N ALA A 40 5.94 7.61 5.04
CA ALA A 40 5.86 9.06 4.86
C ALA A 40 6.01 9.44 3.39
N LEU A 41 6.87 8.73 2.65
CA LEU A 41 7.09 8.97 1.22
C LEU A 41 5.84 8.65 0.39
N ALA A 42 5.22 7.49 0.64
CA ALA A 42 4.00 7.10 -0.06
C ALA A 42 2.85 8.07 0.24
N LEU A 43 2.70 8.47 1.49
CA LEU A 43 1.68 9.42 1.91
C LEU A 43 1.87 10.79 1.25
N GLU A 44 3.11 11.28 1.21
CA GLU A 44 3.44 12.55 0.57
C GLU A 44 3.12 12.52 -0.92
N GLU A 45 3.46 11.44 -1.60
CA GLU A 45 3.17 11.29 -3.03
C GLU A 45 1.67 11.26 -3.29
N ALA A 46 0.90 10.52 -2.47
CA ALA A 46 -0.55 10.48 -2.58
C ALA A 46 -1.16 11.87 -2.37
N ARG A 47 -0.71 12.59 -1.34
CA ARG A 47 -1.18 13.94 -1.06
C ARG A 47 -0.90 14.89 -2.22
N ARG A 48 0.31 14.85 -2.74
CA ARG A 48 0.73 15.68 -3.88
C ARG A 48 -0.14 15.43 -5.11
N ASN A 49 -0.42 14.17 -5.40
CA ASN A 49 -1.27 13.80 -6.54
C ASN A 49 -2.72 14.24 -6.34
N LEU A 50 -3.25 14.16 -5.10
CA LEU A 50 -4.59 14.65 -4.81
C LEU A 50 -4.69 16.17 -4.96
N VAL A 51 -3.71 16.91 -4.43
CA VAL A 51 -3.69 18.36 -4.57
C VAL A 51 -3.75 18.76 -6.03
N ARG A 52 -3.06 18.01 -6.88
CA ARG A 52 -2.99 18.31 -8.32
C ARG A 52 -4.27 17.91 -9.06
N LYS A 53 -4.86 16.76 -8.74
CA LYS A 53 -5.97 16.18 -9.51
C LYS A 53 -7.34 16.36 -8.84
N TYR A 54 -7.41 16.21 -7.54
CA TYR A 54 -8.66 16.23 -6.77
C TYR A 54 -8.45 16.92 -5.43
N PRO A 55 -8.19 18.24 -5.44
CA PRO A 55 -7.83 18.95 -4.20
C PRO A 55 -8.90 18.86 -3.11
N GLY A 56 -10.16 18.71 -3.49
CA GLY A 56 -11.25 18.53 -2.52
C GLY A 56 -11.24 17.20 -1.78
N ARG A 57 -10.34 16.28 -2.14
CA ARG A 57 -10.25 14.95 -1.51
C ARG A 57 -9.06 14.82 -0.54
N VAL A 58 -8.28 15.87 -0.35
CA VAL A 58 -7.12 15.83 0.55
C VAL A 58 -7.53 15.56 1.99
N GLU A 59 -8.63 16.17 2.45
CA GLU A 59 -9.12 15.95 3.81
C GLU A 59 -9.54 14.49 4.03
N ALA A 60 -10.11 13.84 3.00
CA ALA A 60 -10.47 12.43 3.07
C ALA A 60 -9.23 11.56 3.27
N LEU A 61 -8.11 11.89 2.60
CA LEU A 61 -6.84 11.19 2.79
C LEU A 61 -6.35 11.37 4.23
N GLU A 62 -6.33 12.61 4.73
CA GLU A 62 -5.85 12.90 6.08
C GLU A 62 -6.66 12.14 7.13
N ALA A 63 -7.99 12.10 6.96
CA ALA A 63 -8.84 11.34 7.87
C ALA A 63 -8.58 9.84 7.80
N ALA A 64 -8.39 9.31 6.59
CA ALA A 64 -8.17 7.88 6.38
C ALA A 64 -6.85 7.40 6.98
N VAL A 65 -5.80 8.26 7.01
CA VAL A 65 -4.48 7.86 7.50
C VAL A 65 -4.22 8.25 8.95
N ALA A 66 -5.15 8.94 9.60
CA ALA A 66 -4.95 9.45 10.97
C ALA A 66 -4.60 8.34 11.97
N ASP A 67 -5.15 7.15 11.79
CA ASP A 67 -4.94 6.01 12.70
C ASP A 67 -3.96 4.97 12.15
N LEU A 68 -3.32 5.24 11.03
CA LEU A 68 -2.38 4.29 10.43
C LEU A 68 -0.98 4.43 11.01
N ALA A 69 -0.25 3.32 10.99
CA ALA A 69 1.19 3.37 11.23
C ALA A 69 1.87 3.95 9.99
N VAL A 70 2.55 5.07 10.15
CA VAL A 70 3.31 5.72 9.08
C VAL A 70 4.79 5.59 9.42
N VAL A 71 5.52 4.85 8.58
CA VAL A 71 6.94 4.59 8.83
C VAL A 71 7.81 5.53 7.98
N GLY A 72 9.00 5.80 8.50
CA GLY A 72 9.98 6.58 7.76
C GLY A 72 10.63 5.79 6.64
N THR A 73 11.29 6.48 5.74
CA THR A 73 12.05 5.88 4.65
C THR A 73 13.48 5.64 5.12
N SER A 74 13.97 4.40 5.00
CA SER A 74 15.35 4.07 5.25
C SER A 74 16.16 4.32 3.98
N ARG A 75 17.09 5.26 4.06
CA ARG A 75 17.97 5.58 2.93
C ARG A 75 19.27 4.79 3.05
N GLY A 76 19.83 4.41 1.90
CA GLY A 76 21.12 3.77 1.83
C GLY A 76 21.12 2.25 1.94
N SER A 77 19.97 1.63 2.20
CA SER A 77 19.86 0.18 2.17
C SER A 77 19.71 -0.31 0.73
N PRO A 78 20.42 -1.37 0.33
CA PRO A 78 20.25 -1.93 -1.01
C PRO A 78 18.89 -2.60 -1.15
N CYS A 79 18.24 -2.39 -2.30
CA CYS A 79 16.98 -3.06 -2.59
C CYS A 79 17.27 -4.42 -3.24
N PRO A 80 16.71 -5.53 -2.72
CA PRO A 80 16.94 -6.84 -3.28
C PRO A 80 16.22 -7.10 -4.60
N LEU A 81 15.27 -6.24 -4.96
CA LEU A 81 14.50 -6.37 -6.20
C LEU A 81 14.99 -5.39 -7.24
N GLN A 82 14.92 -5.81 -8.51
CA GLN A 82 15.20 -4.91 -9.63
C GLN A 82 13.97 -4.05 -9.91
N LEU A 83 13.88 -2.95 -9.19
CA LEU A 83 12.81 -1.97 -9.33
C LEU A 83 13.40 -0.65 -9.80
N PRO A 84 12.60 0.19 -10.49
CA PRO A 84 12.99 1.57 -10.74
C PRO A 84 13.37 2.24 -9.43
N GLU A 85 14.34 3.13 -9.49
CA GLU A 85 14.90 3.78 -8.30
C GLU A 85 13.83 4.40 -7.40
N LYS A 86 12.80 5.00 -8.01
CA LYS A 86 11.71 5.64 -7.26
C LYS A 86 10.84 4.65 -6.48
N ASP A 87 10.81 3.37 -6.90
CA ASP A 87 9.97 2.35 -6.28
C ASP A 87 10.71 1.54 -5.22
N GLN A 88 12.03 1.60 -5.20
CA GLN A 88 12.84 0.88 -4.22
C GLN A 88 12.52 1.26 -2.78
N PRO A 89 12.38 2.56 -2.43
CA PRO A 89 12.05 2.95 -1.06
C PRO A 89 10.70 2.41 -0.59
N ILE A 90 9.76 2.21 -1.50
CA ILE A 90 8.44 1.66 -1.17
C ILE A 90 8.59 0.19 -0.74
N PHE A 91 9.30 -0.61 -1.52
CA PHE A 91 9.54 -2.01 -1.17
C PHE A 91 10.35 -2.13 0.13
N LEU A 92 11.40 -1.32 0.28
CA LEU A 92 12.22 -1.34 1.48
C LEU A 92 11.43 -0.97 2.73
N ALA A 93 10.54 0.01 2.65
CA ALA A 93 9.68 0.37 3.77
C ALA A 93 8.73 -0.77 4.14
N ALA A 94 8.16 -1.45 3.16
CA ALA A 94 7.32 -2.62 3.40
C ALA A 94 8.12 -3.73 4.10
N GLU A 95 9.30 -4.03 3.61
CA GLU A 95 10.17 -5.06 4.18
C GLU A 95 10.56 -4.72 5.62
N GLN A 96 11.01 -3.50 5.87
CA GLN A 96 11.48 -3.07 7.18
C GLN A 96 10.36 -2.94 8.20
N SER A 97 9.14 -2.66 7.76
CA SER A 97 7.99 -2.57 8.66
C SER A 97 7.39 -3.92 9.02
N GLY A 98 7.92 -5.01 8.47
CA GLY A 98 7.40 -6.34 8.73
C GLY A 98 6.08 -6.63 8.01
N ALA A 99 5.85 -6.00 6.87
CA ALA A 99 4.63 -6.22 6.10
C ALA A 99 4.53 -7.65 5.59
N THR A 100 3.33 -8.22 5.65
CA THR A 100 3.04 -9.49 5.01
C THR A 100 2.68 -9.29 3.55
N HIS A 101 2.15 -8.12 3.23
CA HIS A 101 1.68 -7.76 1.88
C HIS A 101 2.11 -6.35 1.54
N LEU A 102 2.44 -6.14 0.28
CA LEU A 102 2.59 -4.82 -0.33
C LEU A 102 1.50 -4.69 -1.38
N LEU A 103 0.57 -3.76 -1.17
CA LEU A 103 -0.55 -3.55 -2.09
C LEU A 103 -0.26 -2.33 -2.97
N THR A 104 -0.34 -2.54 -4.27
CA THR A 104 -0.04 -1.51 -5.26
C THR A 104 -0.88 -1.69 -6.51
N GLY A 105 -1.19 -0.58 -7.17
CA GLY A 105 -1.80 -0.59 -8.50
C GLY A 105 -0.78 -0.49 -9.62
N ASP A 106 0.51 -0.39 -9.27
CA ASP A 106 1.58 -0.25 -10.27
C ASP A 106 2.00 -1.61 -10.83
N ILE A 107 1.20 -2.11 -11.76
CA ILE A 107 1.44 -3.40 -12.41
C ILE A 107 2.68 -3.33 -13.32
N ARG A 108 2.99 -2.15 -13.82
CA ARG A 108 4.12 -1.97 -14.74
C ARG A 108 5.46 -2.28 -14.06
N HIS A 109 5.67 -1.78 -12.85
CA HIS A 109 6.96 -1.94 -12.16
C HIS A 109 6.98 -3.14 -11.23
N PHE A 110 5.87 -3.41 -10.53
CA PHE A 110 5.79 -4.52 -9.59
C PHE A 110 5.25 -5.81 -10.20
N GLY A 111 4.70 -5.75 -11.43
CA GLY A 111 4.09 -6.92 -12.07
C GLY A 111 4.94 -8.19 -12.06
N PRO A 112 6.26 -8.12 -12.35
CA PRO A 112 7.12 -9.31 -12.33
C PRO A 112 7.21 -10.00 -10.97
N PHE A 113 6.86 -9.30 -9.89
CA PHE A 113 6.97 -9.79 -8.52
C PHE A 113 5.61 -10.07 -7.88
N MET A 114 4.51 -9.81 -8.60
CA MET A 114 3.17 -9.99 -8.05
C MET A 114 2.85 -11.45 -7.84
N ASN A 115 2.21 -11.74 -6.69
CA ASN A 115 1.79 -13.08 -6.30
C ASN A 115 2.93 -14.09 -6.26
N ALA A 116 4.15 -13.62 -6.00
CA ALA A 116 5.36 -14.45 -5.99
C ALA A 116 6.18 -14.19 -4.71
N PRO A 117 5.64 -14.50 -3.51
CA PRO A 117 6.33 -14.22 -2.26
C PRO A 117 7.69 -14.92 -2.15
N GLU A 118 7.90 -16.01 -2.84
CA GLU A 118 9.19 -16.69 -2.88
C GLU A 118 10.28 -15.85 -3.56
N ARG A 119 9.90 -14.85 -4.35
CA ARG A 119 10.83 -13.94 -5.03
C ARG A 119 11.06 -12.63 -4.27
N THR A 120 10.27 -12.39 -3.24
CA THR A 120 10.22 -11.09 -2.56
C THR A 120 10.43 -11.21 -1.04
N GLY A 121 11.12 -12.27 -0.61
CA GLY A 121 11.41 -12.44 0.81
C GLY A 121 10.19 -12.72 1.68
N GLY A 122 9.14 -13.27 1.09
CA GLY A 122 7.93 -13.63 1.82
C GLY A 122 6.82 -12.60 1.77
N ILE A 123 7.07 -11.42 1.18
CA ILE A 123 6.05 -10.38 1.05
C ILE A 123 5.21 -10.64 -0.21
N ALA A 124 3.91 -10.81 -0.04
CA ALA A 124 3.01 -10.95 -1.18
C ALA A 124 2.70 -9.58 -1.77
N ILE A 125 3.16 -9.33 -3.00
CA ILE A 125 2.84 -8.09 -3.71
C ILE A 125 1.58 -8.33 -4.53
N GLN A 126 0.53 -7.57 -4.28
CA GLN A 126 -0.78 -7.79 -4.90
C GLN A 126 -1.48 -6.47 -5.19
N THR A 127 -2.44 -6.52 -6.11
CA THR A 127 -3.42 -5.45 -6.23
C THR A 127 -4.42 -5.55 -5.08
N VAL A 128 -5.11 -4.45 -4.78
CA VAL A 128 -6.18 -4.47 -3.78
C VAL A 128 -7.25 -5.50 -4.14
N ALA A 129 -7.64 -5.55 -5.43
CA ALA A 129 -8.65 -6.50 -5.89
C ALA A 129 -8.23 -7.95 -5.66
N ALA A 130 -6.99 -8.30 -5.99
CA ALA A 130 -6.48 -9.64 -5.78
C ALA A 130 -6.42 -10.01 -4.29
N PHE A 131 -5.95 -9.07 -3.46
CA PHE A 131 -5.90 -9.28 -2.01
C PHE A 131 -7.29 -9.54 -1.44
N LEU A 132 -8.28 -8.72 -1.80
CA LEU A 132 -9.63 -8.88 -1.28
C LEU A 132 -10.28 -10.18 -1.75
N ALA A 133 -10.04 -10.58 -3.00
CA ALA A 133 -10.53 -11.86 -3.51
C ALA A 133 -9.96 -13.03 -2.70
N ASP A 134 -8.66 -13.02 -2.44
CA ASP A 134 -8.01 -14.06 -1.65
C ASP A 134 -8.48 -14.07 -0.20
N ALA A 135 -8.73 -12.90 0.37
CA ALA A 135 -9.22 -12.78 1.75
C ALA A 135 -10.64 -13.36 1.90
N VAL A 136 -11.51 -13.13 0.90
CA VAL A 136 -12.87 -13.69 0.90
C VAL A 136 -12.80 -15.21 0.74
N ASP A 137 -12.03 -15.70 -0.22
CA ASP A 137 -11.89 -17.14 -0.47
C ASP A 137 -11.26 -17.85 0.73
N GLY A 138 -10.29 -17.22 1.37
CA GLY A 138 -9.61 -17.77 2.53
C GLY A 138 -10.45 -17.75 3.80
N ALA A 139 -11.51 -16.94 3.86
CA ALA A 139 -12.40 -16.85 5.02
C ALA A 139 -13.46 -17.95 5.01
N GLY A 140 -13.64 -18.57 3.86
CA GLY A 140 -14.56 -19.69 3.73
C GLY A 140 -13.94 -20.99 4.14
#